data_259202e6b5e22200149c18ffae94ca30
#
_entry.id   259202e6b5e22200149c18ffae94ca30
#
_cell.length_a   1.000
_cell.length_b   1.000
_cell.length_c   1.000
_cell.angle_alpha   90.00
_cell.angle_beta   90.00
_cell.angle_gamma   90.00
#
_symmetry.space_group_name_H-M   'P 1'
#
loop_
_entity.id
_entity.type
_entity.pdbx_description
1 polymer ?
#
loop_
_entity_poly.entity_id
_entity_poly.type
_entity_poly.pdbx_seq_one_letter_code
_entity_poly.pdbx_strand_id
1 'polypeptide(L)'
;MLRPQDVVASHDGIALIILGDDSDCLTAIWVVLKGLETLDIRMRAQSANALKLAQWLEQCSTVQRVFYPGLASHPQHALAMQQQSNCGGAVLSFEVKADSPEQARTRAFHVLDSMQTLSLSTNLGDTKTLVAHPASTSHGRLTDAQRAAAGVTQGLIRVAVGLEHMNDITADLARGLSTF
;
A
#
# COMPACT_ATOMS: atom_id res chain seq x y z
N MET A 1 27.04 -11.88 3.44
CA MET A 1 26.45 -13.19 3.11
C MET A 1 26.01 -13.80 4.42
N LEU A 2 24.70 -14.00 4.65
CA LEU A 2 24.16 -14.55 5.90
C LEU A 2 24.59 -16.01 6.05
N ARG A 3 25.01 -16.40 7.25
CA ARG A 3 25.38 -17.78 7.56
C ARG A 3 24.14 -18.56 8.02
N PRO A 4 24.05 -19.88 7.78
CA PRO A 4 22.89 -20.67 8.18
C PRO A 4 22.55 -20.62 9.68
N GLN A 5 23.55 -20.36 10.53
CA GLN A 5 23.37 -20.18 11.97
C GLN A 5 22.75 -18.84 12.39
N ASP A 6 22.65 -17.89 11.46
CA ASP A 6 22.05 -16.58 11.70
C ASP A 6 20.51 -16.58 11.48
N VAL A 7 19.93 -17.76 11.18
CA VAL A 7 18.49 -17.93 10.95
C VAL A 7 17.90 -18.75 12.09
N VAL A 8 17.01 -18.15 12.85
CA VAL A 8 16.19 -18.86 13.85
C VAL A 8 14.78 -19.01 13.28
N ALA A 9 14.37 -20.25 13.02
CA ALA A 9 13.00 -20.56 12.61
C ALA A 9 12.05 -20.43 13.82
N SER A 10 11.03 -19.60 13.72
CA SER A 10 9.95 -19.55 14.70
C SER A 10 8.81 -20.48 14.34
N HIS A 11 7.94 -20.78 15.31
CA HIS A 11 6.93 -21.83 15.24
C HIS A 11 5.88 -21.68 14.13
N ASP A 12 5.73 -20.54 13.49
CA ASP A 12 4.67 -20.26 12.48
C ASP A 12 5.20 -19.88 11.10
N GLY A 13 6.38 -20.36 10.72
CA GLY A 13 6.94 -20.14 9.38
C GLY A 13 7.53 -18.74 9.16
N ILE A 14 7.64 -17.93 10.19
CA ILE A 14 8.34 -16.65 10.15
C ILE A 14 9.81 -16.90 10.41
N ALA A 15 10.66 -16.73 9.41
CA ALA A 15 12.11 -16.72 9.57
C ALA A 15 12.56 -15.39 10.15
N LEU A 16 13.03 -15.37 11.39
CA LEU A 16 13.68 -14.22 11.99
C LEU A 16 15.15 -14.23 11.61
N ILE A 17 15.58 -13.26 10.80
CA ILE A 17 16.99 -13.08 10.45
C ILE A 17 17.60 -12.17 11.51
N ILE A 18 18.50 -12.71 12.32
CA ILE A 18 19.24 -11.97 13.34
C ILE A 18 20.50 -11.42 12.67
N LEU A 19 20.57 -10.11 12.52
CA LEU A 19 21.72 -9.40 11.98
C LEU A 19 22.39 -8.61 13.11
N GLY A 20 23.59 -8.97 13.50
CA GLY A 20 24.40 -8.13 14.37
C GLY A 20 24.92 -8.78 15.66
N ASP A 21 25.55 -7.96 16.47
CA ASP A 21 26.10 -8.26 17.78
C ASP A 21 24.98 -8.55 18.79
N ASP A 22 25.21 -9.39 19.78
CA ASP A 22 24.17 -9.99 20.66
C ASP A 22 23.19 -9.00 21.31
N SER A 23 23.59 -7.80 21.61
CA SER A 23 22.73 -6.79 22.24
C SER A 23 21.70 -6.17 21.27
N ASP A 24 22.09 -5.92 20.04
CA ASP A 24 21.21 -5.37 19.00
C ASP A 24 20.18 -6.41 18.56
N CYS A 25 20.56 -7.69 18.60
CA CYS A 25 19.72 -8.82 18.30
C CYS A 25 18.52 -8.93 19.24
N LEU A 26 18.71 -8.85 20.54
CA LEU A 26 17.62 -8.94 21.53
C LEU A 26 16.63 -7.79 21.39
N THR A 27 17.11 -6.60 21.12
CA THR A 27 16.26 -5.43 20.87
C THR A 27 15.43 -5.60 19.59
N ALA A 28 16.04 -6.08 18.51
CA ALA A 28 15.34 -6.33 17.25
C ALA A 28 14.26 -7.42 17.40
N ILE A 29 14.57 -8.51 18.10
CA ILE A 29 13.61 -9.59 18.40
C ILE A 29 12.43 -9.03 19.20
N TRP A 30 12.71 -8.26 20.25
CA TRP A 30 11.67 -7.68 21.11
C TRP A 30 10.75 -6.75 20.31
N VAL A 31 11.30 -5.87 19.47
CA VAL A 31 10.51 -4.96 18.60
C VAL A 31 9.61 -5.74 17.64
N VAL A 32 10.12 -6.80 17.01
CA VAL A 32 9.34 -7.65 16.10
C VAL A 32 8.21 -8.36 16.86
N LEU A 33 8.51 -8.96 18.01
CA LEU A 33 7.50 -9.62 18.84
C LEU A 33 6.41 -8.65 19.30
N LYS A 34 6.78 -7.46 19.74
CA LYS A 34 5.81 -6.40 20.08
C LYS A 34 4.95 -5.98 18.88
N GLY A 35 5.52 -5.92 17.69
CA GLY A 35 4.79 -5.68 16.46
C GLY A 35 3.79 -6.79 16.14
N LEU A 36 4.15 -8.04 16.37
CA LEU A 36 3.28 -9.20 16.13
C LEU A 36 2.10 -9.29 17.10
N GLU A 37 2.28 -8.92 18.35
CA GLU A 37 1.22 -8.95 19.37
C GLU A 37 -0.05 -8.15 18.96
N THR A 38 0.11 -7.10 18.16
CA THR A 38 -1.00 -6.23 17.71
C THR A 38 -1.30 -6.37 16.22
N LEU A 39 -0.67 -7.31 15.51
CA LEU A 39 -0.79 -7.42 14.06
C LEU A 39 -2.22 -7.66 13.60
N ASP A 40 -2.95 -8.58 14.21
CA ASP A 40 -4.34 -8.89 13.84
C ASP A 40 -5.26 -7.66 14.00
N ILE A 41 -5.12 -6.96 15.13
CA ILE A 41 -5.92 -5.75 15.42
C ILE A 41 -5.63 -4.66 14.38
N ARG A 42 -4.34 -4.41 14.09
CA ARG A 42 -3.93 -3.42 13.09
C ARG A 42 -4.43 -3.79 11.71
N MET A 43 -4.24 -5.03 11.27
CA MET A 43 -4.64 -5.48 9.94
C MET A 43 -6.14 -5.43 9.72
N ARG A 44 -6.96 -5.73 10.72
CA ARG A 44 -8.42 -5.56 10.65
C ARG A 44 -8.82 -4.09 10.51
N ALA A 45 -8.24 -3.21 11.31
CA ALA A 45 -8.53 -1.79 11.26
C ALA A 45 -8.06 -1.16 9.93
N GLN A 46 -6.84 -1.48 9.49
CA GLN A 46 -6.30 -1.00 8.22
C GLN A 46 -7.09 -1.52 7.01
N SER A 47 -7.52 -2.80 7.03
CA SER A 47 -8.36 -3.37 5.96
C SER A 47 -9.74 -2.71 5.90
N ALA A 48 -10.32 -2.40 7.06
CA ALA A 48 -11.59 -1.67 7.12
C ALA A 48 -11.45 -0.24 6.58
N ASN A 49 -10.34 0.44 6.88
CA ASN A 49 -10.02 1.75 6.33
C ASN A 49 -9.77 1.67 4.82
N ALA A 50 -9.02 0.65 4.36
CA ALA A 50 -8.74 0.45 2.94
C ALA A 50 -10.02 0.23 2.12
N LEU A 51 -11.00 -0.53 2.66
CA LEU A 51 -12.29 -0.71 2.00
C LEU A 51 -13.06 0.61 1.87
N LYS A 52 -13.12 1.40 2.94
CA LYS A 52 -13.78 2.71 2.91
C LYS A 52 -13.10 3.67 1.93
N LEU A 53 -11.77 3.67 1.92
CA LEU A 53 -11.00 4.49 0.98
C LEU A 53 -11.25 4.05 -0.47
N ALA A 54 -11.23 2.75 -0.75
CA ALA A 54 -11.49 2.23 -2.08
C ALA A 54 -12.89 2.59 -2.59
N GLN A 55 -13.92 2.48 -1.73
CA GLN A 55 -15.29 2.88 -2.04
C GLN A 55 -15.42 4.38 -2.31
N TRP A 56 -14.71 5.22 -1.55
CA TRP A 56 -14.67 6.65 -1.77
C TRP A 56 -13.98 7.00 -3.09
N LEU A 57 -12.86 6.34 -3.40
CA LEU A 57 -12.13 6.55 -4.66
C LEU A 57 -12.96 6.15 -5.89
N GLU A 58 -13.79 5.10 -5.82
CA GLU A 58 -14.71 4.74 -6.91
C GLU A 58 -15.73 5.84 -7.22
N GLN A 59 -16.05 6.69 -6.25
CA GLN A 59 -17.00 7.81 -6.43
C GLN A 59 -16.32 9.08 -6.96
N CYS A 60 -14.98 9.15 -6.96
CA CYS A 60 -14.25 10.32 -7.45
C CYS A 60 -14.26 10.37 -8.99
N SER A 61 -14.79 11.45 -9.56
CA SER A 61 -14.85 11.62 -11.02
C SER A 61 -13.49 11.69 -11.71
N THR A 62 -12.44 12.06 -10.97
CA THR A 62 -11.05 12.16 -11.41
C THR A 62 -10.27 10.84 -11.32
N VAL A 63 -10.87 9.82 -10.72
CA VAL A 63 -10.31 8.46 -10.65
C VAL A 63 -10.88 7.63 -11.79
N GLN A 64 -10.01 6.97 -12.54
CA GLN A 64 -10.41 6.13 -13.66
C GLN A 64 -10.76 4.71 -13.21
N ARG A 65 -9.97 4.16 -12.27
CA ARG A 65 -10.10 2.79 -11.81
C ARG A 65 -9.48 2.62 -10.41
N VAL A 66 -10.09 1.76 -9.61
CA VAL A 66 -9.56 1.32 -8.31
C VAL A 66 -9.26 -0.16 -8.35
N PHE A 67 -8.10 -0.56 -7.84
CA PHE A 67 -7.66 -1.95 -7.72
C PHE A 67 -7.60 -2.32 -6.24
N TYR A 68 -8.63 -2.99 -5.77
CA TYR A 68 -8.71 -3.46 -4.39
C TYR A 68 -9.59 -4.70 -4.28
N PRO A 69 -9.07 -5.85 -3.81
CA PRO A 69 -9.83 -7.09 -3.79
C PRO A 69 -11.05 -7.07 -2.87
N GLY A 70 -11.09 -6.14 -1.90
CA GLY A 70 -12.23 -5.95 -1.01
C GLY A 70 -13.45 -5.30 -1.66
N LEU A 71 -13.32 -4.69 -2.85
CA LEU A 71 -14.45 -4.15 -3.59
C LEU A 71 -15.25 -5.26 -4.29
N ALA A 72 -16.56 -5.21 -4.22
CA ALA A 72 -17.45 -6.14 -4.94
C ALA A 72 -17.29 -6.07 -6.47
N SER A 73 -16.83 -4.93 -6.98
CA SER A 73 -16.49 -4.70 -8.39
C SER A 73 -15.23 -5.42 -8.86
N HIS A 74 -14.38 -5.89 -7.93
CA HIS A 74 -13.13 -6.56 -8.28
C HIS A 74 -13.38 -7.98 -8.83
N PRO A 75 -12.79 -8.37 -9.98
CA PRO A 75 -13.06 -9.67 -10.61
C PRO A 75 -12.80 -10.90 -9.72
N GLN A 76 -11.87 -10.79 -8.79
CA GLN A 76 -11.49 -11.88 -7.87
C GLN A 76 -11.97 -11.63 -6.44
N HIS A 77 -12.99 -10.78 -6.25
CA HIS A 77 -13.50 -10.45 -4.92
C HIS A 77 -13.87 -11.69 -4.10
N ALA A 78 -14.69 -12.59 -4.66
CA ALA A 78 -15.13 -13.79 -3.96
C ALA A 78 -13.97 -14.68 -3.50
N LEU A 79 -12.96 -14.88 -4.37
CA LEU A 79 -11.77 -15.65 -4.05
C LEU A 79 -10.96 -14.97 -2.94
N ALA A 80 -10.76 -13.66 -3.04
CA ALA A 80 -10.01 -12.90 -2.04
C ALA A 80 -10.69 -12.95 -0.66
N MET A 81 -12.01 -12.78 -0.61
CA MET A 81 -12.78 -12.87 0.64
C MET A 81 -12.66 -14.27 1.28
N GLN A 82 -12.70 -15.31 0.47
CA GLN A 82 -12.52 -16.68 0.95
C GLN A 82 -11.11 -16.92 1.53
N GLN A 83 -10.07 -16.42 0.86
CA GLN A 83 -8.67 -16.67 1.24
C GLN A 83 -8.19 -15.75 2.37
N GLN A 84 -8.74 -14.55 2.52
CA GLN A 84 -8.25 -13.51 3.42
C GLN A 84 -9.22 -13.25 4.58
N SER A 85 -9.98 -14.24 5.03
CA SER A 85 -10.89 -14.12 6.17
C SER A 85 -11.86 -12.93 6.06
N ASN A 86 -12.44 -12.73 4.86
CA ASN A 86 -13.31 -11.62 4.51
C ASN A 86 -12.66 -10.23 4.65
N CYS A 87 -11.34 -10.15 4.57
CA CYS A 87 -10.59 -8.89 4.53
C CYS A 87 -9.96 -8.70 3.15
N GLY A 88 -9.93 -7.46 2.64
CA GLY A 88 -9.28 -7.14 1.37
C GLY A 88 -7.80 -6.77 1.50
N GLY A 89 -7.25 -6.80 2.73
CA GLY A 89 -5.92 -6.30 3.04
C GLY A 89 -5.86 -4.78 3.17
N ALA A 90 -4.67 -4.25 3.44
CA ALA A 90 -4.47 -2.83 3.71
C ALA A 90 -3.85 -2.06 2.52
N VAL A 91 -3.65 -2.71 1.37
CA VAL A 91 -3.03 -2.08 0.20
C VAL A 91 -4.02 -2.04 -0.95
N LEU A 92 -4.17 -0.85 -1.52
CA LEU A 92 -4.93 -0.63 -2.74
C LEU A 92 -4.11 0.19 -3.73
N SER A 93 -4.55 0.21 -4.98
CA SER A 93 -4.02 1.14 -5.99
C SER A 93 -5.19 1.76 -6.75
N PHE A 94 -4.97 2.94 -7.28
CA PHE A 94 -5.93 3.60 -8.18
C PHE A 94 -5.22 4.32 -9.31
N GLU A 95 -5.91 4.52 -10.39
CA GLU A 95 -5.44 5.28 -11.55
C GLU A 95 -6.17 6.61 -11.64
N VAL A 96 -5.42 7.68 -11.82
CA VAL A 96 -5.99 8.99 -12.13
C VAL A 96 -6.47 9.02 -13.59
N LYS A 97 -7.61 9.66 -13.82
CA LYS A 97 -8.18 9.82 -15.16
C LYS A 97 -7.34 10.78 -15.99
N ALA A 98 -6.97 10.38 -17.20
CA ALA A 98 -6.16 11.18 -18.11
C ALA A 98 -6.33 10.71 -19.56
N ASP A 99 -6.04 11.61 -20.52
CA ASP A 99 -6.16 11.35 -21.96
C ASP A 99 -4.84 10.88 -22.58
N SER A 100 -3.72 11.06 -21.87
CA SER A 100 -2.40 10.58 -22.29
C SER A 100 -1.55 10.12 -21.10
N PRO A 101 -0.51 9.28 -21.34
CA PRO A 101 0.41 8.85 -20.28
C PRO A 101 1.13 10.03 -19.60
N GLU A 102 1.49 11.07 -20.33
CA GLU A 102 2.17 12.25 -19.83
C GLU A 102 1.23 13.04 -18.89
N GLN A 103 -0.02 13.21 -19.29
CA GLN A 103 -1.04 13.86 -18.46
C GLN A 103 -1.33 13.02 -17.22
N ALA A 104 -1.41 11.69 -17.36
CA ALA A 104 -1.60 10.76 -16.24
C ALA A 104 -0.49 10.90 -15.20
N ARG A 105 0.77 10.97 -15.68
CA ARG A 105 1.93 11.20 -14.81
C ARG A 105 1.85 12.54 -14.10
N THR A 106 1.56 13.61 -14.82
CA THR A 106 1.45 14.96 -14.26
C THR A 106 0.38 15.02 -13.18
N ARG A 107 -0.79 14.44 -13.43
CA ARG A 107 -1.89 14.38 -12.45
C ARG A 107 -1.55 13.51 -11.25
N ALA A 108 -0.90 12.37 -11.45
CA ALA A 108 -0.45 11.51 -10.34
C ALA A 108 0.54 12.25 -9.44
N PHE A 109 1.54 12.93 -10.00
CA PHE A 109 2.47 13.75 -9.21
C PHE A 109 1.77 14.92 -8.52
N HIS A 110 0.80 15.55 -9.17
CA HIS A 110 0.01 16.61 -8.54
C HIS A 110 -0.74 16.12 -7.29
N VAL A 111 -1.33 14.91 -7.35
CA VAL A 111 -1.96 14.29 -6.16
C VAL A 111 -0.93 14.09 -5.05
N LEU A 112 0.23 13.53 -5.40
CA LEU A 112 1.29 13.25 -4.42
C LEU A 112 1.86 14.53 -3.77
N ASP A 113 2.10 15.56 -4.58
CA ASP A 113 2.70 16.83 -4.14
C ASP A 113 1.70 17.69 -3.33
N SER A 114 0.40 17.45 -3.48
CA SER A 114 -0.66 18.16 -2.74
C SER A 114 -0.91 17.58 -1.34
N MET A 115 -0.40 16.40 -1.03
CA MET A 115 -0.57 15.78 0.28
C MET A 115 0.23 16.52 1.36
N GLN A 116 -0.34 16.62 2.55
CA GLN A 116 0.24 17.31 3.72
C GLN A 116 0.42 16.40 4.93
N THR A 117 -0.39 15.37 5.03
CA THR A 117 -0.44 14.46 6.19
C THR A 117 0.10 13.08 5.85
N LEU A 118 -0.26 12.55 4.68
CA LEU A 118 0.15 11.23 4.23
C LEU A 118 1.62 11.22 3.83
N SER A 119 2.30 10.10 4.06
CA SER A 119 3.73 9.99 3.83
C SER A 119 4.06 9.37 2.48
N LEU A 120 4.99 9.99 1.74
CA LEU A 120 5.54 9.39 0.51
C LEU A 120 6.58 8.33 0.88
N SER A 121 6.29 7.07 0.58
CA SER A 121 7.22 5.96 0.81
C SER A 121 6.87 4.75 -0.07
N THR A 122 7.91 4.01 -0.45
CA THR A 122 7.77 2.74 -1.16
C THR A 122 7.52 1.54 -0.24
N ASN A 123 7.62 1.73 1.07
CA ASN A 123 7.38 0.68 2.08
C ASN A 123 5.89 0.34 2.21
N LEU A 124 5.62 -0.74 2.94
CA LEU A 124 4.29 -1.25 3.27
C LEU A 124 4.23 -1.64 4.74
N GLY A 125 3.02 -1.66 5.31
CA GLY A 125 2.77 -2.25 6.62
C GLY A 125 3.02 -1.34 7.81
N ASP A 126 3.25 -0.05 7.60
CA ASP A 126 3.31 0.93 8.67
C ASP A 126 1.91 1.19 9.26
N THR A 127 1.86 1.74 10.48
CA THR A 127 0.64 2.29 11.07
C THR A 127 0.21 3.60 10.42
N LYS A 128 1.11 4.26 9.69
CA LYS A 128 0.85 5.43 8.86
C LYS A 128 0.47 5.03 7.46
N THR A 129 -0.38 5.83 6.83
CA THR A 129 -0.68 5.68 5.41
C THR A 129 0.51 6.09 4.57
N LEU A 130 0.98 5.16 3.74
CA LEU A 130 2.12 5.35 2.83
C LEU A 130 1.63 5.36 1.39
N VAL A 131 2.02 6.38 0.65
CA VAL A 131 1.63 6.57 -0.75
C VAL A 131 2.86 6.54 -1.65
N ALA A 132 2.74 5.91 -2.81
CA ALA A 132 3.83 5.83 -3.78
C ALA A 132 3.32 5.91 -5.22
N HIS A 133 4.20 6.36 -6.12
CA HIS A 133 4.02 6.27 -7.56
C HIS A 133 4.87 5.11 -8.10
N PRO A 134 4.29 3.93 -8.34
CA PRO A 134 5.07 2.72 -8.71
C PRO A 134 5.92 2.89 -9.96
N ALA A 135 5.41 3.59 -10.97
CA ALA A 135 6.11 3.78 -12.24
C ALA A 135 7.44 4.53 -12.12
N SER A 136 7.60 5.42 -11.12
CA SER A 136 8.86 6.16 -10.88
C SER A 136 9.69 5.60 -9.73
N THR A 137 9.15 4.70 -8.93
CA THR A 137 9.82 4.15 -7.74
C THR A 137 10.13 2.66 -7.90
N SER A 138 9.26 1.78 -7.41
CA SER A 138 9.49 0.32 -7.42
C SER A 138 9.66 -0.28 -8.82
N HIS A 139 9.06 0.32 -9.86
CA HIS A 139 9.13 -0.11 -11.26
C HIS A 139 9.89 0.91 -12.14
N GLY A 140 10.61 1.85 -11.55
CA GLY A 140 11.32 2.92 -12.28
C GLY A 140 12.45 2.41 -13.19
N ARG A 141 13.01 1.23 -12.90
CA ARG A 141 14.07 0.61 -13.73
C ARG A 141 13.53 -0.21 -14.91
N LEU A 142 12.22 -0.45 -14.96
CA LEU A 142 11.59 -1.21 -16.05
C LEU A 142 11.38 -0.31 -17.27
N THR A 143 11.44 -0.92 -18.46
CA THR A 143 11.01 -0.27 -19.71
C THR A 143 9.50 -0.04 -19.72
N ASP A 144 9.00 0.84 -20.60
CA ASP A 144 7.56 1.10 -20.72
C ASP A 144 6.78 -0.18 -21.06
N ALA A 145 7.32 -1.03 -21.94
CA ALA A 145 6.71 -2.31 -22.28
C ALA A 145 6.62 -3.27 -21.08
N GLN A 146 7.68 -3.33 -20.26
CA GLN A 146 7.68 -4.14 -19.04
C GLN A 146 6.71 -3.60 -17.98
N ARG A 147 6.63 -2.28 -17.80
CA ARG A 147 5.62 -1.66 -16.92
C ARG A 147 4.21 -1.96 -17.38
N ALA A 148 3.93 -1.80 -18.67
CA ALA A 148 2.63 -2.11 -19.25
C ALA A 148 2.24 -3.59 -19.03
N ALA A 149 3.17 -4.52 -19.24
CA ALA A 149 2.95 -5.94 -18.98
C ALA A 149 2.68 -6.25 -17.50
N ALA A 150 3.26 -5.47 -16.59
CA ALA A 150 3.01 -5.54 -15.15
C ALA A 150 1.73 -4.77 -14.70
N GLY A 151 1.00 -4.12 -15.61
CA GLY A 151 -0.17 -3.32 -15.30
C GLY A 151 0.16 -2.01 -14.57
N VAL A 152 1.40 -1.53 -14.64
CA VAL A 152 1.85 -0.30 -13.99
C VAL A 152 1.83 0.85 -14.99
N THR A 153 0.81 1.68 -14.92
CA THR A 153 0.65 2.86 -15.77
C THR A 153 1.31 4.10 -15.13
N GLN A 154 1.42 5.17 -15.92
CA GLN A 154 1.94 6.46 -15.46
C GLN A 154 0.98 7.19 -14.51
N GLY A 155 -0.30 6.82 -14.49
CA GLY A 155 -1.30 7.38 -13.59
C GLY A 155 -1.57 6.55 -12.34
N LEU A 156 -0.83 5.43 -12.15
CA LEU A 156 -1.06 4.52 -11.03
C LEU A 156 -0.46 5.07 -9.74
N ILE A 157 -1.29 5.18 -8.71
CA ILE A 157 -0.89 5.51 -7.34
C ILE A 157 -1.21 4.33 -6.44
N ARG A 158 -0.24 3.89 -5.62
CA ARG A 158 -0.40 2.84 -4.62
C ARG A 158 -0.54 3.47 -3.24
N VAL A 159 -1.50 2.99 -2.46
CA VAL A 159 -1.73 3.40 -1.08
C VAL A 159 -1.66 2.18 -0.16
N ALA A 160 -0.74 2.18 0.78
CA ALA A 160 -0.73 1.28 1.93
C ALA A 160 -1.42 2.02 3.09
N VAL A 161 -2.64 1.61 3.39
CA VAL A 161 -3.53 2.35 4.30
C VAL A 161 -3.15 2.09 5.75
N GLY A 162 -3.05 3.16 6.52
CA GLY A 162 -2.71 3.16 7.94
C GLY A 162 -3.92 3.16 8.86
N LEU A 163 -3.67 3.65 10.07
CA LEU A 163 -4.64 3.70 11.17
C LEU A 163 -5.18 5.11 11.42
N GLU A 164 -4.85 6.08 10.58
CA GLU A 164 -5.38 7.44 10.68
C GLU A 164 -6.91 7.45 10.51
N HIS A 165 -7.54 8.52 10.98
CA HIS A 165 -8.96 8.68 10.77
C HIS A 165 -9.27 8.83 9.29
N MET A 166 -10.32 8.15 8.80
CA MET A 166 -10.66 8.12 7.37
C MET A 166 -10.88 9.50 6.77
N ASN A 167 -11.46 10.44 7.53
CA ASN A 167 -11.66 11.80 7.05
C ASN A 167 -10.34 12.51 6.74
N ASP A 168 -9.28 12.22 7.51
CA ASP A 168 -7.96 12.83 7.29
C ASP A 168 -7.31 12.25 6.02
N ILE A 169 -7.40 10.92 5.84
CA ILE A 169 -6.89 10.27 4.64
C ILE A 169 -7.60 10.78 3.38
N THR A 170 -8.94 10.82 3.41
CA THR A 170 -9.73 11.27 2.25
C THR A 170 -9.55 12.75 1.99
N ALA A 171 -9.51 13.60 3.03
CA ALA A 171 -9.29 15.04 2.87
C ALA A 171 -7.91 15.34 2.26
N ASP A 172 -6.89 14.60 2.66
CA ASP A 172 -5.54 14.81 2.15
C ASP A 172 -5.42 14.40 0.67
N LEU A 173 -5.96 13.25 0.28
CA LEU A 173 -6.01 12.82 -1.12
C LEU A 173 -6.90 13.73 -1.98
N ALA A 174 -8.00 14.24 -1.43
CA ALA A 174 -8.90 15.14 -2.13
C ALA A 174 -8.24 16.46 -2.54
N ARG A 175 -7.21 16.93 -1.81
CA ARG A 175 -6.46 18.16 -2.17
C ARG A 175 -5.93 18.11 -3.60
N GLY A 176 -5.38 16.99 -4.01
CA GLY A 176 -4.88 16.81 -5.36
C GLY A 176 -5.91 16.27 -6.35
N LEU A 177 -6.86 15.44 -5.90
CA LEU A 177 -7.87 14.84 -6.78
C LEU A 177 -8.98 15.81 -7.22
N SER A 178 -9.25 16.89 -6.47
CA SER A 178 -10.33 17.82 -6.77
C SER A 178 -9.95 18.94 -7.74
N THR A 179 -8.71 18.99 -8.19
CA THR A 179 -8.15 20.15 -8.93
C THR A 179 -7.96 19.92 -10.44
N PHE A 180 -8.43 18.79 -10.99
CA PHE A 180 -8.38 18.51 -12.44
C PHE A 180 -9.57 17.73 -12.97
#